data_0e022c46e6495da4b35b21858662cc31
#
_entry.id   0e022c46e6495da4b35b21858662cc31
#
_cell.length_a   1.000
_cell.length_b   1.000
_cell.length_c   1.000
_cell.angle_alpha   90.00
_cell.angle_beta   90.00
_cell.angle_gamma   90.00
#
_symmetry.space_group_name_H-M   'P 1'
#
loop_
_entity.id
_entity.type
_entity.pdbx_description
1 polymer ?
#
loop_
_entity_poly.entity_id
_entity_poly.type
_entity_poly.pdbx_seq_one_letter_code
_entity_poly.pdbx_strand_id
1 'polypeptide(L)'
;LVVIFSLTALAGCSSESTDHASIEINLVIENDILRGENTLRAKQNDTVTFNITSNQTGMIHIHGYDLAKQIEANYSISFVMETNATGRFIIAFHREMVEPAIKDENHDHGDMDDPGHGDMMEIELGYLEVAPN
;
A
#
# COMPACT_ATOMS: atom_id res chain seq x y z
N LEU A 1 -64.70 -15.58 -33.05
CA LEU A 1 -63.68 -14.54 -32.83
C LEU A 1 -62.62 -15.13 -31.86
N VAL A 2 -61.43 -15.49 -32.40
CA VAL A 2 -60.32 -16.04 -31.56
C VAL A 2 -59.35 -14.87 -31.32
N VAL A 3 -59.20 -14.50 -30.06
CA VAL A 3 -58.21 -13.47 -29.63
C VAL A 3 -56.94 -14.22 -29.20
N ILE A 4 -55.89 -14.09 -30.02
CA ILE A 4 -54.56 -14.62 -29.70
C ILE A 4 -53.83 -13.57 -28.87
N PHE A 5 -53.57 -13.89 -27.59
CA PHE A 5 -52.80 -13.05 -26.68
C PHE A 5 -51.30 -13.43 -26.86
N SER A 6 -50.54 -12.55 -27.51
CA SER A 6 -49.11 -12.71 -27.73
C SER A 6 -48.37 -12.26 -26.49
N LEU A 7 -47.78 -13.20 -25.74
CA LEU A 7 -46.95 -12.93 -24.55
C LEU A 7 -45.51 -12.64 -25.02
N THR A 8 -45.13 -11.38 -25.05
CA THR A 8 -43.73 -10.96 -25.31
C THR A 8 -42.93 -11.06 -24.04
N ALA A 9 -42.05 -12.07 -23.94
CA ALA A 9 -41.06 -12.18 -22.87
C ALA A 9 -39.93 -11.15 -23.13
N LEU A 10 -39.84 -10.11 -22.27
CA LEU A 10 -38.65 -9.27 -22.23
C LEU A 10 -37.56 -10.02 -21.47
N ALA A 11 -36.56 -10.51 -22.21
CA ALA A 11 -35.30 -10.95 -21.60
C ALA A 11 -34.55 -9.73 -21.09
N GLY A 12 -34.63 -9.45 -19.81
CA GLY A 12 -33.79 -8.47 -19.14
C GLY A 12 -32.36 -9.02 -19.07
N CYS A 13 -31.44 -8.46 -19.87
CA CYS A 13 -30.02 -8.62 -19.61
C CYS A 13 -29.71 -7.84 -18.34
N SER A 14 -29.55 -8.51 -17.20
CA SER A 14 -28.86 -7.95 -16.06
C SER A 14 -27.38 -7.89 -16.43
N SER A 15 -26.89 -6.71 -16.79
CA SER A 15 -25.45 -6.44 -16.77
C SER A 15 -25.03 -6.53 -15.31
N GLU A 16 -24.25 -7.55 -14.95
CA GLU A 16 -23.47 -7.52 -13.72
C GLU A 16 -22.52 -6.32 -13.85
N SER A 17 -22.90 -5.21 -13.21
CA SER A 17 -21.97 -4.13 -12.97
C SER A 17 -20.96 -4.68 -11.95
N THR A 18 -19.74 -4.97 -12.40
CA THR A 18 -18.61 -5.16 -11.52
C THR A 18 -18.43 -3.83 -10.79
N ASP A 19 -18.92 -3.77 -9.54
CA ASP A 19 -18.92 -2.58 -8.73
C ASP A 19 -17.50 -2.40 -8.17
N HIS A 20 -16.63 -1.75 -8.97
CA HIS A 20 -15.29 -1.38 -8.54
C HIS A 20 -15.40 -0.09 -7.73
N ALA A 21 -15.05 -0.15 -6.46
CA ALA A 21 -15.08 1.01 -5.59
C ALA A 21 -13.81 1.87 -5.77
N SER A 22 -13.97 3.17 -5.53
CA SER A 22 -12.86 4.07 -5.31
C SER A 22 -12.77 4.33 -3.80
N ILE A 23 -11.68 3.88 -3.19
CA ILE A 23 -11.46 3.92 -1.74
C ILE A 23 -10.34 4.91 -1.46
N GLU A 24 -10.55 5.80 -0.50
CA GLU A 24 -9.51 6.71 0.00
C GLU A 24 -9.06 6.26 1.39
N ILE A 25 -7.74 6.09 1.56
CA ILE A 25 -7.12 5.63 2.79
C ILE A 25 -6.13 6.69 3.25
N ASN A 26 -6.34 7.21 4.46
CA ASN A 26 -5.46 8.19 5.07
C ASN A 26 -4.62 7.51 6.15
N LEU A 27 -3.29 7.52 5.99
CA LEU A 27 -2.33 6.92 6.89
C LEU A 27 -1.48 8.00 7.55
N VAL A 28 -1.31 7.89 8.86
CA VAL A 28 -0.40 8.73 9.63
C VAL A 28 0.63 7.84 10.30
N ILE A 29 1.90 8.04 9.98
CA ILE A 29 3.03 7.30 10.53
C ILE A 29 3.78 8.21 11.51
N GLU A 30 3.85 7.81 12.76
CA GLU A 30 4.56 8.55 13.79
C GLU A 30 5.45 7.62 14.62
N ASN A 31 6.74 7.88 14.62
CA ASN A 31 7.73 7.12 15.38
C ASN A 31 7.63 5.60 15.12
N ASP A 32 7.63 5.23 13.84
CA ASP A 32 7.55 3.85 13.37
C ASP A 32 6.21 3.13 13.66
N ILE A 33 5.18 3.90 14.00
CA ILE A 33 3.86 3.36 14.33
C ILE A 33 2.81 3.96 13.40
N LEU A 34 1.98 3.10 12.81
CA LEU A 34 0.78 3.53 12.12
C LEU A 34 -0.29 3.94 13.14
N ARG A 35 -0.80 5.15 12.99
CA ARG A 35 -1.90 5.64 13.81
C ARG A 35 -3.24 5.19 13.25
N GLY A 36 -4.09 4.58 14.08
CA GLY A 36 -5.40 4.09 13.71
C GLY A 36 -5.43 2.58 13.44
N GLU A 37 -6.26 2.17 12.49
CA GLU A 37 -6.38 0.76 12.13
C GLU A 37 -5.16 0.29 11.35
N ASN A 38 -4.61 -0.85 11.72
CA ASN A 38 -3.48 -1.49 11.06
C ASN A 38 -3.89 -2.55 10.02
N THR A 39 -5.18 -2.74 9.82
CA THR A 39 -5.72 -3.63 8.80
C THR A 39 -6.67 -2.86 7.90
N LEU A 40 -6.21 -2.57 6.70
CA LEU A 40 -6.95 -1.87 5.66
C LEU A 40 -7.67 -2.90 4.78
N ARG A 41 -8.87 -2.57 4.31
CA ARG A 41 -9.69 -3.52 3.53
C ARG A 41 -10.09 -2.93 2.19
N ALA A 42 -9.98 -3.76 1.16
CA ALA A 42 -10.47 -3.47 -0.19
C ALA A 42 -11.00 -4.76 -0.82
N LYS A 43 -11.65 -4.64 -1.97
CA LYS A 43 -12.01 -5.77 -2.82
C LYS A 43 -11.11 -5.79 -4.06
N GLN A 44 -11.07 -6.94 -4.70
CA GLN A 44 -10.35 -7.08 -5.97
C GLN A 44 -10.89 -6.10 -7.01
N ASN A 45 -9.97 -5.46 -7.71
CA ASN A 45 -10.20 -4.43 -8.73
C ASN A 45 -10.74 -3.09 -8.20
N ASP A 46 -10.76 -2.87 -6.89
CA ASP A 46 -10.97 -1.52 -6.36
C ASP A 46 -9.77 -0.61 -6.71
N THR A 47 -10.05 0.67 -6.83
CA THR A 47 -9.03 1.72 -6.94
C THR A 47 -8.81 2.33 -5.57
N VAL A 48 -7.62 2.17 -5.00
CA VAL A 48 -7.27 2.68 -3.68
C VAL A 48 -6.35 3.88 -3.81
N THR A 49 -6.76 5.02 -3.24
CA THR A 49 -5.93 6.21 -3.10
C THR A 49 -5.37 6.25 -1.69
N PHE A 50 -4.06 6.17 -1.56
CA PHE A 50 -3.36 6.35 -0.30
C PHE A 50 -2.92 7.80 -0.14
N ASN A 51 -3.28 8.42 0.98
CA ASN A 51 -2.75 9.69 1.44
C ASN A 51 -1.96 9.42 2.71
N ILE A 52 -0.63 9.63 2.65
CA ILE A 52 0.26 9.23 3.73
C ILE A 52 1.02 10.44 4.24
N THR A 53 1.03 10.61 5.56
CA THR A 53 1.84 11.60 6.27
C THR A 53 2.78 10.88 7.22
N SER A 54 4.04 11.30 7.30
CA SER A 54 5.02 10.74 8.22
C SER A 54 5.80 11.86 8.93
N ASN A 55 6.12 11.68 10.19
CA ASN A 55 7.08 12.53 10.90
C ASN A 55 8.54 12.09 10.70
N GLN A 56 8.76 11.07 9.89
CA GLN A 56 10.08 10.50 9.60
C GLN A 56 10.27 10.35 8.09
N THR A 57 11.51 10.52 7.64
CA THR A 57 11.91 10.20 6.26
C THR A 57 12.06 8.69 6.11
N GLY A 58 11.56 8.16 4.99
CA GLY A 58 11.66 6.74 4.68
C GLY A 58 10.93 6.38 3.40
N MET A 59 10.62 5.11 3.25
CA MET A 59 9.92 4.57 2.10
C MET A 59 8.79 3.66 2.56
N ILE A 60 7.57 3.94 2.11
CA ILE A 60 6.45 3.03 2.28
C ILE A 60 6.51 1.95 1.21
N HIS A 61 6.31 0.71 1.61
CA HIS A 61 6.31 -0.44 0.72
C HIS A 61 5.07 -1.30 0.95
N ILE A 62 4.33 -1.62 -0.10
CA ILE A 62 3.22 -2.57 -0.07
C ILE A 62 3.71 -3.85 -0.75
N HIS A 63 4.01 -4.86 0.08
CA HIS A 63 4.51 -6.14 -0.39
C HIS A 63 3.51 -6.83 -1.33
N GLY A 64 4.01 -7.54 -2.34
CA GLY A 64 3.17 -8.23 -3.31
C GLY A 64 2.58 -7.38 -4.42
N TYR A 65 2.54 -6.06 -4.25
CA TYR A 65 2.18 -5.11 -5.32
C TYR A 65 3.40 -4.44 -5.95
N ASP A 66 4.59 -4.73 -5.46
CA ASP A 66 5.86 -4.12 -5.89
C ASP A 66 5.78 -2.59 -5.93
N LEU A 67 5.08 -2.03 -4.95
CA LEU A 67 4.83 -0.61 -4.85
C LEU A 67 5.63 -0.02 -3.70
N ALA A 68 6.61 0.83 -4.04
CA ALA A 68 7.44 1.55 -3.09
C ALA A 68 7.39 3.06 -3.37
N LYS A 69 7.20 3.88 -2.33
CA LYS A 69 7.13 5.34 -2.41
C LYS A 69 7.92 5.99 -1.29
N GLN A 70 8.82 6.89 -1.66
CA GLN A 70 9.56 7.69 -0.68
C GLN A 70 8.66 8.77 -0.07
N ILE A 71 8.88 9.05 1.20
CA ILE A 71 8.25 10.12 1.95
C ILE A 71 9.30 10.84 2.79
N GLU A 72 9.26 12.17 2.79
CA GLU A 72 10.11 12.99 3.63
C GLU A 72 9.41 13.33 4.94
N ALA A 73 10.19 13.52 6.01
CA ALA A 73 9.67 13.88 7.32
C ALA A 73 8.82 15.15 7.26
N ASN A 74 7.62 15.08 7.83
CA ASN A 74 6.61 16.15 7.89
C ASN A 74 6.00 16.55 6.53
N TYR A 75 6.20 15.73 5.51
CA TYR A 75 5.50 15.87 4.23
C TYR A 75 4.40 14.82 4.09
N SER A 76 3.52 15.07 3.14
CA SER A 76 2.47 14.12 2.74
C SER A 76 2.68 13.71 1.30
N ILE A 77 2.43 12.45 1.02
CA ILE A 77 2.38 11.91 -0.35
C ILE A 77 1.00 11.34 -0.63
N SER A 78 0.61 11.36 -1.90
CA SER A 78 -0.60 10.69 -2.37
C SER A 78 -0.27 9.88 -3.60
N PHE A 79 -0.80 8.66 -3.67
CA PHE A 79 -0.68 7.81 -4.84
C PHE A 79 -1.87 6.86 -4.95
N VAL A 80 -2.11 6.37 -6.16
CA VAL A 80 -3.22 5.49 -6.49
C VAL A 80 -2.68 4.12 -6.86
N MET A 81 -3.36 3.06 -6.44
CA MET A 81 -3.10 1.69 -6.88
C MET A 81 -4.42 0.95 -7.14
N GLU A 82 -4.37 -0.04 -8.03
CA GLU A 82 -5.46 -0.98 -8.29
C GLU A 82 -5.21 -2.28 -7.53
N THR A 83 -6.23 -2.79 -6.85
CA THR A 83 -6.16 -4.03 -6.08
C THR A 83 -6.42 -5.25 -6.97
N ASN A 84 -5.51 -5.52 -7.91
CA ASN A 84 -5.66 -6.58 -8.92
C ASN A 84 -5.44 -8.01 -8.39
N ALA A 85 -4.88 -8.16 -7.19
CA ALA A 85 -4.62 -9.44 -6.53
C ALA A 85 -5.35 -9.53 -5.19
N THR A 86 -5.91 -10.71 -4.90
CA THR A 86 -6.53 -11.00 -3.59
C THR A 86 -5.51 -11.54 -2.61
N GLY A 87 -5.70 -11.26 -1.33
CA GLY A 87 -4.83 -11.75 -0.28
C GLY A 87 -4.62 -10.74 0.85
N ARG A 88 -3.61 -11.02 1.67
CA ARG A 88 -3.17 -10.14 2.76
C ARG A 88 -1.75 -9.72 2.49
N PHE A 89 -1.53 -8.43 2.35
CA PHE A 89 -0.29 -7.82 1.92
C PHE A 89 0.27 -6.95 3.04
N ILE A 90 1.54 -7.12 3.37
CA ILE A 90 2.22 -6.32 4.39
C ILE A 90 2.41 -4.89 3.88
N ILE A 91 2.11 -3.93 4.73
CA ILE A 91 2.48 -2.53 4.56
C ILE A 91 3.67 -2.29 5.47
N ALA A 92 4.82 -2.04 4.88
CA ALA A 92 6.08 -1.82 5.58
C ALA A 92 6.58 -0.38 5.41
N PHE A 93 7.33 0.08 6.38
CA PHE A 93 8.07 1.34 6.33
C PHE A 93 9.56 1.05 6.46
N HIS A 94 10.30 1.45 5.45
CA HIS A 94 11.77 1.32 5.43
C HIS A 94 12.37 2.69 5.74
N ARG A 95 13.27 2.73 6.71
CA ARG A 95 14.07 3.93 7.00
C ARG A 95 15.54 3.60 7.13
N GLU A 96 16.37 4.57 6.87
CA GLU A 96 17.81 4.44 7.09
C GLU A 96 18.09 4.31 8.59
N MET A 97 18.90 3.35 8.98
CA MET A 97 19.45 3.31 10.31
C MET A 97 20.45 4.45 10.46
N VAL A 98 20.11 5.41 11.30
CA VAL A 98 21.10 6.40 11.74
C VAL A 98 21.94 5.71 12.82
N GLU A 99 23.04 5.10 12.44
CA GLU A 99 24.03 4.67 13.41
C GLU A 99 24.52 5.91 14.18
N PRO A 100 24.53 5.87 15.53
CA PRO A 100 25.21 6.91 16.28
C PRO A 100 26.68 6.86 15.86
N ALA A 101 27.22 7.96 15.33
CA ALA A 101 28.62 8.07 14.95
C ALA A 101 29.50 7.84 16.19
N ILE A 102 29.81 6.58 16.45
CA ILE A 102 30.88 6.22 17.37
C ILE A 102 32.18 6.53 16.61
N LYS A 103 32.78 7.65 16.93
CA LYS A 103 34.13 7.95 16.51
C LYS A 103 35.08 7.03 17.28
N ASP A 104 35.23 5.80 16.82
CA ASP A 104 36.41 5.03 17.17
C ASP A 104 37.54 5.40 16.24
N GLU A 105 38.42 6.25 16.75
CA GLU A 105 39.74 6.48 16.17
C GLU A 105 40.55 5.22 16.37
N ASN A 106 40.57 4.33 15.39
CA ASN A 106 41.61 3.36 15.05
C ASN A 106 41.02 2.06 14.53
N HIS A 107 40.81 1.97 13.22
CA HIS A 107 41.04 0.74 12.48
C HIS A 107 41.43 1.06 11.05
N ASP A 108 42.76 1.02 10.82
CA ASP A 108 43.39 0.80 9.55
C ASP A 108 43.08 -0.63 9.10
N HIS A 109 42.19 -0.80 8.15
CA HIS A 109 42.20 -1.94 7.22
C HIS A 109 41.49 -1.53 5.93
N GLY A 110 42.31 -1.48 4.87
CA GLY A 110 41.85 -1.27 3.54
C GLY A 110 40.96 -2.40 3.02
N ASP A 111 40.37 -2.03 1.95
CA ASP A 111 39.77 -2.82 0.88
C ASP A 111 38.27 -3.06 0.91
N MET A 112 37.78 -2.51 -0.12
CA MET A 112 36.67 -2.88 -1.03
C MET A 112 35.45 -2.01 -0.97
N ASP A 113 35.44 -1.19 -2.00
CA ASP A 113 34.30 -0.48 -2.55
C ASP A 113 33.02 -1.33 -2.58
N ASP A 114 32.18 -1.21 -1.53
CA ASP A 114 30.77 -1.42 -1.62
C ASP A 114 30.10 -0.05 -1.41
N PRO A 115 29.52 0.57 -2.44
CA PRO A 115 28.81 1.82 -2.25
C PRO A 115 27.52 1.55 -1.48
N GLY A 116 27.65 1.53 -0.13
CA GLY A 116 26.61 1.92 0.80
C GLY A 116 25.23 1.33 0.58
N HIS A 117 25.05 0.05 0.83
CA HIS A 117 23.79 -0.43 1.38
C HIS A 117 23.75 0.01 2.85
N GLY A 118 23.31 1.23 3.12
CA GLY A 118 22.88 1.59 4.45
C GLY A 118 21.84 0.56 4.87
N ASP A 119 22.06 -0.12 5.99
CA ASP A 119 21.12 -1.10 6.51
C ASP A 119 19.76 -0.40 6.69
N MET A 120 18.80 -0.73 5.81
CA MET A 120 17.44 -0.23 5.90
C MET A 120 16.70 -1.04 6.96
N MET A 121 16.18 -0.37 7.97
CA MET A 121 15.29 -1.00 8.93
C MET A 121 13.89 -1.11 8.32
N GLU A 122 13.39 -2.33 8.18
CA GLU A 122 12.00 -2.59 7.82
C GLU A 122 11.12 -2.66 9.06
N ILE A 123 10.03 -1.91 9.05
CA ILE A 123 9.05 -1.85 10.13
C ILE A 123 7.70 -2.23 9.54
N GLU A 124 7.12 -3.32 10.02
CA GLU A 124 5.76 -3.70 9.66
C GLU A 124 4.76 -2.73 10.31
N LEU A 125 4.03 -1.99 9.49
CA LEU A 125 3.01 -1.06 9.95
C LEU A 125 1.64 -1.70 10.07
N GLY A 126 1.33 -2.66 9.21
CA GLY A 126 0.04 -3.31 9.15
C GLY A 126 -0.18 -4.06 7.84
N TYR A 127 -1.45 -4.23 7.47
CA TYR A 127 -1.83 -5.07 6.34
C TYR A 127 -2.89 -4.41 5.45
N LEU A 128 -2.79 -4.68 4.15
CA LEU A 128 -3.88 -4.50 3.20
C LEU A 128 -4.51 -5.87 2.93
N GLU A 129 -5.77 -6.05 3.30
CA GLU A 129 -6.57 -7.24 2.98
C GLU A 129 -7.44 -6.96 1.76
N VAL A 130 -7.23 -7.73 0.70
CA VAL A 130 -8.02 -7.63 -0.54
C VAL A 130 -8.87 -8.89 -0.66
N ALA A 131 -10.18 -8.72 -0.50
CA ALA A 131 -11.15 -9.79 -0.68
C ALA A 131 -11.48 -9.99 -2.18
N PRO A 132 -11.84 -11.19 -2.62
CA PRO A 132 -12.40 -11.39 -3.95
C PRO A 132 -13.72 -10.64 -4.11
N ASN A 133 -14.04 -10.26 -5.35
CA ASN A 133 -15.34 -9.71 -5.76
C ASN A 133 -16.42 -10.78 -5.77
#